data_0841114dd00dea0ee7693ff2958eacb7
#
_entry.id   0841114dd00dea0ee7693ff2958eacb7
#
_cell.length_a   1.000
_cell.length_b   1.000
_cell.length_c   1.000
_cell.angle_alpha   90.00
_cell.angle_beta   90.00
_cell.angle_gamma   90.00
#
_symmetry.space_group_name_H-M   'P 1'
#
loop_
_entity.id
_entity.type
_entity.pdbx_description
1 polymer ?
#
loop_
_entity_poly.entity_id
_entity_poly.type
_entity_poly.pdbx_seq_one_letter_code
_entity_poly.pdbx_strand_id
1 'polypeptide(L)'
;PISDAEKFRIEYWILEEAKLARRPKPKALAARVAFVTGAASGIGRAIAERLAAEGACVIVSDRDAEAAQDVAQGIGSTDVAVAVPCDVTSEGQIQDAIAQAVLAFGGVDLVINDAGLSVAKSLLDTSVDDWDLQHQVMARGSFLVSRESTRVMIEQALGGDIIYIASKNAVVASAKNVAYAAAKADQAHQVRVLAAELGEFGIRVNGIHPDGVVQGSGIFANEWGDDRAAHYGVERDKLGEYYAGRTLLKLEVLPAHVADAVFALVGGELTRTTGSYIPVDSGVAPAFPR
;
A
#
# COMPACT_ATOMS: atom_id res chain seq x y z
N PRO A 1 -14.62 -60.71 -6.04
CA PRO A 1 -14.63 -59.71 -4.99
C PRO A 1 -13.53 -58.69 -5.25
N ILE A 2 -13.87 -57.40 -5.23
CA ILE A 2 -12.92 -56.33 -5.36
C ILE A 2 -12.09 -56.32 -4.07
N SER A 3 -10.76 -56.20 -4.17
CA SER A 3 -9.87 -56.10 -3.01
C SER A 3 -10.09 -54.82 -2.25
N ASP A 4 -9.77 -54.77 -0.97
CA ASP A 4 -9.90 -53.54 -0.16
C ASP A 4 -8.99 -52.40 -0.67
N ALA A 5 -7.86 -52.75 -1.29
CA ALA A 5 -6.99 -51.81 -1.96
C ALA A 5 -7.63 -51.18 -3.22
N GLU A 6 -8.42 -51.97 -3.96
CA GLU A 6 -9.17 -51.50 -5.13
C GLU A 6 -10.38 -50.66 -4.71
N LYS A 7 -11.10 -51.04 -3.62
CA LYS A 7 -12.16 -50.22 -3.05
C LYS A 7 -11.61 -48.87 -2.60
N PHE A 8 -10.47 -48.87 -1.88
CA PHE A 8 -9.80 -47.63 -1.45
C PHE A 8 -9.42 -46.74 -2.64
N ARG A 9 -8.86 -47.32 -3.72
CA ARG A 9 -8.55 -46.55 -4.95
C ARG A 9 -9.79 -45.95 -5.58
N ILE A 10 -10.88 -46.71 -5.71
CA ILE A 10 -12.13 -46.23 -6.31
C ILE A 10 -12.80 -45.16 -5.45
N GLU A 11 -12.95 -45.41 -4.17
CA GLU A 11 -13.66 -44.48 -3.28
C GLU A 11 -12.85 -43.26 -2.93
N TYR A 12 -11.56 -43.42 -2.66
CA TYR A 12 -10.71 -42.31 -2.22
C TYR A 12 -10.21 -41.44 -3.38
N TRP A 13 -9.60 -42.06 -4.39
CA TRP A 13 -9.02 -41.29 -5.48
C TRP A 13 -10.07 -40.65 -6.40
N ILE A 14 -11.04 -41.41 -6.88
CA ILE A 14 -12.01 -40.86 -7.85
C ILE A 14 -12.90 -39.79 -7.22
N LEU A 15 -13.36 -40.00 -5.98
CA LEU A 15 -14.23 -39.05 -5.31
C LEU A 15 -13.45 -37.81 -4.83
N GLU A 16 -12.25 -37.97 -4.29
CA GLU A 16 -11.43 -36.86 -3.83
C GLU A 16 -10.84 -36.06 -4.99
N GLU A 17 -10.37 -36.70 -6.07
CA GLU A 17 -9.95 -36.01 -7.28
C GLU A 17 -11.11 -35.23 -7.92
N ALA A 18 -12.32 -35.81 -7.97
CA ALA A 18 -13.49 -35.09 -8.46
C ALA A 18 -13.88 -33.89 -7.58
N LYS A 19 -13.72 -33.99 -6.26
CA LYS A 19 -13.91 -32.88 -5.32
C LYS A 19 -12.83 -31.82 -5.52
N LEU A 20 -11.56 -32.20 -5.64
CA LEU A 20 -10.44 -31.30 -5.88
C LEU A 20 -10.59 -30.57 -7.22
N ALA A 21 -10.99 -31.28 -8.28
CA ALA A 21 -11.23 -30.70 -9.60
C ALA A 21 -12.39 -29.68 -9.63
N ARG A 22 -13.34 -29.82 -8.69
CA ARG A 22 -14.49 -28.89 -8.55
C ARG A 22 -14.20 -27.71 -7.63
N ARG A 23 -13.06 -27.70 -6.90
CA ARG A 23 -12.69 -26.58 -6.06
C ARG A 23 -12.51 -25.32 -6.92
N PRO A 24 -13.03 -24.17 -6.49
CA PRO A 24 -12.71 -22.90 -7.13
C PRO A 24 -11.18 -22.72 -7.16
N LYS A 25 -10.67 -22.19 -8.27
CA LYS A 25 -9.24 -21.84 -8.32
C LYS A 25 -8.91 -20.88 -7.17
N PRO A 26 -7.76 -21.05 -6.52
CA PRO A 26 -7.31 -20.07 -5.54
C PRO A 26 -7.28 -18.66 -6.14
N LYS A 27 -7.64 -17.66 -5.35
CA LYS A 27 -7.50 -16.25 -5.74
C LYS A 27 -6.01 -15.90 -5.93
N ALA A 28 -5.72 -14.84 -6.65
CA ALA A 28 -4.35 -14.46 -7.03
C ALA A 28 -3.39 -14.30 -5.83
N LEU A 29 -3.90 -13.82 -4.69
CA LEU A 29 -3.12 -13.60 -3.47
C LEU A 29 -3.43 -14.62 -2.36
N ALA A 30 -4.03 -15.76 -2.70
CA ALA A 30 -4.28 -16.81 -1.72
C ALA A 30 -2.97 -17.24 -1.01
N ALA A 31 -3.02 -17.34 0.32
CA ALA A 31 -1.88 -17.65 1.19
C ALA A 31 -0.76 -16.58 1.21
N ARG A 32 -1.00 -15.36 0.75
CA ARG A 32 -0.08 -14.23 0.91
C ARG A 32 -0.50 -13.37 2.11
N VAL A 33 0.46 -12.86 2.85
CA VAL A 33 0.25 -11.97 3.99
C VAL A 33 0.68 -10.56 3.62
N ALA A 34 -0.27 -9.62 3.68
CA ALA A 34 -0.05 -8.21 3.35
C ALA A 34 -0.01 -7.35 4.62
N PHE A 35 1.07 -6.61 4.82
CA PHE A 35 1.22 -5.59 5.86
C PHE A 35 1.01 -4.21 5.23
N VAL A 36 -0.07 -3.52 5.60
CA VAL A 36 -0.46 -2.24 5.00
C VAL A 36 -0.40 -1.15 6.07
N THR A 37 0.48 -0.15 5.91
CA THR A 37 0.57 1.01 6.79
C THR A 37 -0.37 2.11 6.35
N GLY A 38 -0.90 2.93 7.27
CA GLY A 38 -1.90 3.96 6.94
C GLY A 38 -3.24 3.36 6.49
N ALA A 39 -3.55 2.14 6.94
CA ALA A 39 -4.65 1.36 6.42
C ALA A 39 -6.03 1.68 7.02
N ALA A 40 -6.11 2.62 7.98
CA ALA A 40 -7.38 3.02 8.59
C ALA A 40 -8.24 3.90 7.69
N SER A 41 -7.70 4.49 6.62
CA SER A 41 -8.43 5.41 5.75
C SER A 41 -7.88 5.47 4.32
N GLY A 42 -8.59 6.14 3.43
CA GLY A 42 -8.09 6.57 2.12
C GLY A 42 -7.54 5.45 1.24
N ILE A 43 -6.34 5.68 0.74
CA ILE A 43 -5.65 4.77 -0.19
C ILE A 43 -5.28 3.46 0.53
N GLY A 44 -4.70 3.53 1.74
CA GLY A 44 -4.29 2.36 2.50
C GLY A 44 -5.45 1.42 2.80
N ARG A 45 -6.60 1.96 3.21
CA ARG A 45 -7.84 1.20 3.41
C ARG A 45 -8.28 0.50 2.11
N ALA A 46 -8.36 1.23 1.00
CA ALA A 46 -8.79 0.66 -0.27
C ALA A 46 -7.84 -0.45 -0.75
N ILE A 47 -6.53 -0.30 -0.50
CA ILE A 47 -5.54 -1.33 -0.80
C ILE A 47 -5.78 -2.57 0.10
N ALA A 48 -5.95 -2.38 1.41
CA ALA A 48 -6.22 -3.47 2.34
C ALA A 48 -7.47 -4.28 1.94
N GLU A 49 -8.57 -3.58 1.66
CA GLU A 49 -9.83 -4.18 1.18
C GLU A 49 -9.62 -4.93 -0.15
N ARG A 50 -8.88 -4.35 -1.11
CA ARG A 50 -8.61 -4.98 -2.40
C ARG A 50 -7.76 -6.23 -2.27
N LEU A 51 -6.67 -6.19 -1.52
CA LEU A 51 -5.78 -7.35 -1.34
C LEU A 51 -6.50 -8.50 -0.63
N ALA A 52 -7.33 -8.21 0.37
CA ALA A 52 -8.18 -9.20 1.03
C ALA A 52 -9.22 -9.81 0.07
N ALA A 53 -9.86 -8.98 -0.77
CA ALA A 53 -10.78 -9.45 -1.80
C ALA A 53 -10.12 -10.40 -2.81
N GLU A 54 -8.81 -10.26 -3.03
CA GLU A 54 -8.00 -11.13 -3.88
C GLU A 54 -7.37 -12.33 -3.12
N GLY A 55 -7.70 -12.49 -1.84
CA GLY A 55 -7.38 -13.68 -1.04
C GLY A 55 -6.18 -13.55 -0.13
N ALA A 56 -5.58 -12.38 0.02
CA ALA A 56 -4.54 -12.15 1.01
C ALA A 56 -5.11 -12.13 2.44
N CYS A 57 -4.30 -12.56 3.41
CA CYS A 57 -4.47 -12.18 4.81
C CYS A 57 -3.88 -10.79 5.01
N VAL A 58 -4.56 -9.89 5.71
CA VAL A 58 -4.16 -8.47 5.76
C VAL A 58 -3.94 -8.00 7.19
N ILE A 59 -2.80 -7.40 7.44
CA ILE A 59 -2.54 -6.60 8.63
C ILE A 59 -2.90 -5.15 8.30
N VAL A 60 -3.96 -4.66 8.93
CA VAL A 60 -4.43 -3.28 8.85
C VAL A 60 -3.68 -2.48 9.91
N SER A 61 -2.59 -1.83 9.49
CA SER A 61 -1.71 -1.10 10.42
C SER A 61 -1.92 0.40 10.31
N ASP A 62 -2.23 1.03 11.43
CA ASP A 62 -2.39 2.48 11.54
C ASP A 62 -2.09 2.94 12.97
N ARG A 63 -1.77 4.22 13.16
CA ARG A 63 -1.66 4.83 14.49
C ARG A 63 -3.03 5.00 15.17
N ASP A 64 -4.09 5.12 14.38
CA ASP A 64 -5.48 5.16 14.84
C ASP A 64 -5.99 3.72 15.00
N ALA A 65 -5.87 3.21 16.22
CA ALA A 65 -6.22 1.83 16.56
C ALA A 65 -7.70 1.51 16.36
N GLU A 66 -8.59 2.46 16.67
CA GLU A 66 -10.04 2.27 16.54
C GLU A 66 -10.45 2.20 15.08
N ALA A 67 -10.01 3.16 14.27
CA ALA A 67 -10.29 3.16 12.84
C ALA A 67 -9.67 1.95 12.12
N ALA A 68 -8.46 1.53 12.51
CA ALA A 68 -7.85 0.30 11.97
C ALA A 68 -8.67 -0.95 12.31
N GLN A 69 -9.21 -1.02 13.54
CA GLN A 69 -10.06 -2.12 13.97
C GLN A 69 -11.37 -2.18 13.19
N ASP A 70 -11.99 -1.03 12.94
CA ASP A 70 -13.22 -0.94 12.14
C ASP A 70 -12.99 -1.42 10.70
N VAL A 71 -11.86 -1.03 10.09
CA VAL A 71 -11.49 -1.50 8.74
C VAL A 71 -11.24 -3.01 8.72
N ALA A 72 -10.49 -3.54 9.69
CA ALA A 72 -10.21 -4.98 9.75
C ALA A 72 -11.51 -5.79 9.91
N GLN A 73 -12.42 -5.36 10.79
CA GLN A 73 -13.73 -5.98 10.95
C GLN A 73 -14.59 -5.89 9.68
N GLY A 74 -14.52 -4.76 8.98
CA GLY A 74 -15.22 -4.57 7.70
C GLY A 74 -14.71 -5.48 6.58
N ILE A 75 -13.43 -5.84 6.60
CA ILE A 75 -12.81 -6.79 5.66
C ILE A 75 -13.27 -8.22 5.94
N GLY A 76 -13.30 -8.65 7.18
CA GLY A 76 -13.71 -10.02 7.51
C GLY A 76 -13.33 -10.48 8.92
N SER A 77 -13.28 -11.81 9.08
CA SER A 77 -12.86 -12.43 10.35
C SER A 77 -11.36 -12.23 10.61
N THR A 78 -10.93 -12.51 11.83
CA THR A 78 -9.51 -12.47 12.23
C THR A 78 -8.62 -13.46 11.47
N ASP A 79 -9.20 -14.43 10.77
CA ASP A 79 -8.46 -15.32 9.87
C ASP A 79 -8.10 -14.61 8.53
N VAL A 80 -8.72 -13.47 8.23
CA VAL A 80 -8.52 -12.71 7.00
C VAL A 80 -7.86 -11.36 7.25
N ALA A 81 -8.27 -10.64 8.30
CA ALA A 81 -7.73 -9.31 8.60
C ALA A 81 -7.58 -9.10 10.11
N VAL A 82 -6.46 -8.51 10.49
CA VAL A 82 -6.14 -8.13 11.87
C VAL A 82 -5.67 -6.68 11.90
N ALA A 83 -6.23 -5.90 12.83
CA ALA A 83 -5.76 -4.55 13.10
C ALA A 83 -4.54 -4.59 14.03
N VAL A 84 -3.49 -3.86 13.66
CA VAL A 84 -2.28 -3.72 14.47
C VAL A 84 -1.90 -2.25 14.59
N PRO A 85 -2.13 -1.63 15.74
CA PRO A 85 -1.75 -0.24 15.99
C PRO A 85 -0.23 -0.06 15.83
N CYS A 86 0.18 0.94 15.04
CA CYS A 86 1.58 1.23 14.81
C CYS A 86 1.79 2.68 14.38
N ASP A 87 2.61 3.42 15.12
CA ASP A 87 3.19 4.67 14.65
C ASP A 87 4.50 4.35 13.92
N VAL A 88 4.53 4.60 12.61
CA VAL A 88 5.69 4.34 11.74
C VAL A 88 6.91 5.21 12.08
N THR A 89 6.79 6.21 12.96
CA THR A 89 7.92 6.98 13.48
C THR A 89 8.67 6.25 14.60
N SER A 90 8.05 5.21 15.18
CA SER A 90 8.60 4.40 16.28
C SER A 90 9.12 3.06 15.79
N GLU A 91 10.44 2.89 15.79
CA GLU A 91 11.08 1.62 15.39
C GLU A 91 10.59 0.43 16.23
N GLY A 92 10.44 0.62 17.55
CA GLY A 92 9.94 -0.45 18.43
C GLY A 92 8.51 -0.88 18.10
N GLN A 93 7.60 0.08 17.82
CA GLN A 93 6.23 -0.26 17.42
C GLN A 93 6.19 -0.98 16.06
N ILE A 94 7.08 -0.64 15.13
CA ILE A 94 7.17 -1.35 13.85
C ILE A 94 7.62 -2.80 14.08
N GLN A 95 8.66 -3.03 14.91
CA GLN A 95 9.13 -4.36 15.25
C GLN A 95 8.01 -5.19 15.91
N ASP A 96 7.30 -4.62 16.86
CA ASP A 96 6.16 -5.28 17.52
C ASP A 96 5.03 -5.58 16.51
N ALA A 97 4.74 -4.66 15.60
CA ALA A 97 3.70 -4.83 14.60
C ALA A 97 4.04 -5.95 13.59
N ILE A 98 5.29 -6.01 13.14
CA ILE A 98 5.75 -7.10 12.26
C ILE A 98 5.73 -8.45 13.01
N ALA A 99 6.14 -8.48 14.29
CA ALA A 99 6.05 -9.69 15.11
C ALA A 99 4.59 -10.15 15.25
N GLN A 100 3.64 -9.24 15.45
CA GLN A 100 2.21 -9.56 15.48
C GLN A 100 1.70 -10.11 14.13
N ALA A 101 2.17 -9.59 12.99
CA ALA A 101 1.85 -10.13 11.68
C ALA A 101 2.32 -11.59 11.53
N VAL A 102 3.56 -11.88 11.97
CA VAL A 102 4.11 -13.25 11.98
C VAL A 102 3.30 -14.16 12.89
N LEU A 103 2.92 -13.70 14.09
CA LEU A 103 2.10 -14.49 15.01
C LEU A 103 0.70 -14.76 14.48
N ALA A 104 0.09 -13.79 13.77
CA ALA A 104 -1.27 -13.94 13.27
C ALA A 104 -1.35 -14.84 12.03
N PHE A 105 -0.42 -14.67 11.08
CA PHE A 105 -0.53 -15.29 9.75
C PHE A 105 0.72 -16.06 9.30
N GLY A 106 1.75 -16.15 10.14
CA GLY A 106 2.95 -16.96 9.88
C GLY A 106 4.06 -16.25 9.12
N GLY A 107 3.87 -14.98 8.70
CA GLY A 107 4.90 -14.26 7.98
C GLY A 107 4.43 -12.94 7.36
N VAL A 108 5.25 -12.39 6.46
CA VAL A 108 4.95 -11.20 5.65
C VAL A 108 5.45 -11.41 4.22
N ASP A 109 4.56 -11.26 3.23
CA ASP A 109 4.89 -11.43 1.81
C ASP A 109 4.76 -10.14 1.01
N LEU A 110 3.85 -9.26 1.43
CA LEU A 110 3.55 -7.98 0.78
C LEU A 110 3.64 -6.87 1.81
N VAL A 111 4.37 -5.81 1.50
CA VAL A 111 4.46 -4.61 2.34
C VAL A 111 4.00 -3.41 1.54
N ILE A 112 3.03 -2.67 2.07
CA ILE A 112 2.52 -1.46 1.46
C ILE A 112 2.84 -0.27 2.37
N ASN A 113 3.77 0.55 1.94
CA ASN A 113 4.15 1.80 2.60
C ASN A 113 3.21 2.93 2.13
N ASP A 114 2.05 3.08 2.79
CA ASP A 114 1.07 4.14 2.48
C ASP A 114 1.01 5.23 3.57
N ALA A 115 1.40 4.93 4.81
CA ALA A 115 1.36 5.92 5.90
C ALA A 115 1.99 7.25 5.48
N GLY A 116 1.22 8.32 5.60
CA GLY A 116 1.67 9.64 5.16
C GLY A 116 0.78 10.77 5.67
N LEU A 117 1.33 11.96 5.61
CA LEU A 117 0.62 13.21 5.92
C LEU A 117 1.17 14.34 5.03
N SER A 118 0.44 15.44 4.96
CA SER A 118 0.91 16.63 4.23
C SER A 118 0.64 17.90 5.04
N VAL A 119 1.67 18.70 5.18
CA VAL A 119 1.61 20.08 5.67
C VAL A 119 2.16 20.97 4.57
N ALA A 120 1.29 21.77 3.97
CA ALA A 120 1.66 22.63 2.84
C ALA A 120 1.83 24.08 3.31
N LYS A 121 3.07 24.55 3.28
CA LYS A 121 3.44 25.94 3.63
C LYS A 121 4.44 26.49 2.61
N SER A 122 4.58 27.81 2.53
CA SER A 122 5.66 28.42 1.77
C SER A 122 7.03 28.03 2.36
N LEU A 123 8.10 28.19 1.59
CA LEU A 123 9.44 27.89 2.10
C LEU A 123 9.76 28.63 3.39
N LEU A 124 9.38 29.91 3.46
CA LEU A 124 9.68 30.75 4.62
C LEU A 124 8.80 30.44 5.85
N ASP A 125 7.61 29.90 5.63
CA ASP A 125 6.65 29.54 6.70
C ASP A 125 6.79 28.09 7.15
N THR A 126 7.54 27.26 6.41
CA THR A 126 7.80 25.85 6.77
C THR A 126 8.77 25.81 7.95
N SER A 127 8.29 25.40 9.12
CA SER A 127 9.14 25.22 10.28
C SER A 127 10.01 23.95 10.17
N VAL A 128 11.04 23.86 11.01
CA VAL A 128 11.84 22.62 11.13
C VAL A 128 10.97 21.47 11.60
N ASP A 129 10.03 21.71 12.51
CA ASP A 129 9.10 20.68 12.98
C ASP A 129 8.17 20.17 11.88
N ASP A 130 7.65 21.05 10.99
CA ASP A 130 6.86 20.64 9.82
C ASP A 130 7.68 19.78 8.84
N TRP A 131 8.96 20.14 8.67
CA TRP A 131 9.90 19.38 7.84
C TRP A 131 10.16 18.01 8.47
N ASP A 132 10.58 17.98 9.73
CA ASP A 132 10.96 16.76 10.44
C ASP A 132 9.78 15.79 10.55
N LEU A 133 8.57 16.28 10.88
CA LEU A 133 7.38 15.46 10.97
C LEU A 133 7.12 14.70 9.66
N GLN A 134 7.14 15.41 8.52
CA GLN A 134 6.87 14.80 7.22
C GLN A 134 7.94 13.79 6.81
N HIS A 135 9.23 14.09 7.09
CA HIS A 135 10.32 13.16 6.83
C HIS A 135 10.34 11.97 7.78
N GLN A 136 10.02 12.16 9.06
CA GLN A 136 9.93 11.06 10.02
C GLN A 136 8.84 10.05 9.64
N VAL A 137 7.67 10.54 9.22
CA VAL A 137 6.57 9.65 8.83
C VAL A 137 6.84 8.99 7.47
N MET A 138 7.15 9.77 6.44
CA MET A 138 7.18 9.28 5.07
C MET A 138 8.54 8.69 4.67
N ALA A 139 9.62 9.43 4.85
CA ALA A 139 10.96 8.98 4.44
C ALA A 139 11.52 7.92 5.40
N ARG A 140 11.68 8.30 6.67
CA ARG A 140 12.23 7.42 7.70
C ARG A 140 11.27 6.26 8.04
N GLY A 141 9.96 6.53 8.16
CA GLY A 141 8.98 5.51 8.52
C GLY A 141 8.91 4.39 7.49
N SER A 142 8.82 4.73 6.19
CA SER A 142 8.80 3.71 5.13
C SER A 142 10.13 2.94 5.03
N PHE A 143 11.27 3.59 5.29
CA PHE A 143 12.55 2.90 5.43
C PHE A 143 12.53 1.87 6.55
N LEU A 144 12.07 2.25 7.75
CA LEU A 144 12.02 1.36 8.91
C LEU A 144 11.07 0.17 8.68
N VAL A 145 9.87 0.43 8.17
CA VAL A 145 8.90 -0.63 7.83
C VAL A 145 9.49 -1.59 6.80
N SER A 146 10.10 -1.08 5.73
CA SER A 146 10.75 -1.91 4.71
C SER A 146 11.88 -2.74 5.30
N ARG A 147 12.73 -2.15 6.14
CA ARG A 147 13.87 -2.83 6.75
C ARG A 147 13.43 -4.00 7.65
N GLU A 148 12.50 -3.75 8.57
CA GLU A 148 12.06 -4.76 9.52
C GLU A 148 11.27 -5.88 8.83
N SER A 149 10.43 -5.55 7.85
CA SER A 149 9.73 -6.55 7.04
C SER A 149 10.68 -7.38 6.18
N THR A 150 11.71 -6.76 5.61
CA THR A 150 12.73 -7.46 4.80
C THR A 150 13.47 -8.52 5.61
N ARG A 151 13.75 -8.29 6.91
CA ARG A 151 14.35 -9.31 7.78
C ARG A 151 13.52 -10.59 7.79
N VAL A 152 12.20 -10.46 7.96
CA VAL A 152 11.28 -11.59 7.94
C VAL A 152 11.21 -12.23 6.56
N MET A 153 11.10 -11.45 5.48
CA MET A 153 11.04 -11.96 4.11
C MET A 153 12.30 -12.74 3.72
N ILE A 154 13.50 -12.29 4.13
CA ILE A 154 14.76 -13.00 3.88
C ILE A 154 14.80 -14.33 4.65
N GLU A 155 14.38 -14.36 5.92
CA GLU A 155 14.31 -15.59 6.72
C GLU A 155 13.30 -16.59 6.14
N GLN A 156 12.19 -16.12 5.59
CA GLN A 156 11.20 -16.95 4.90
C GLN A 156 11.74 -17.56 3.59
N ALA A 157 12.68 -16.90 2.93
CA ALA A 157 13.29 -17.31 1.65
C ALA A 157 12.25 -17.58 0.53
N LEU A 158 11.10 -16.88 0.55
CA LEU A 158 10.02 -17.01 -0.43
C LEU A 158 9.95 -15.83 -1.40
N GLY A 159 10.86 -14.86 -1.25
CA GLY A 159 10.77 -13.56 -1.92
C GLY A 159 9.65 -12.70 -1.34
N GLY A 160 9.18 -11.71 -2.10
CA GLY A 160 8.11 -10.83 -1.65
C GLY A 160 7.98 -9.57 -2.49
N ASP A 161 7.07 -8.69 -2.07
CA ASP A 161 6.82 -7.41 -2.72
C ASP A 161 6.75 -6.27 -1.71
N ILE A 162 7.47 -5.19 -1.97
CA ILE A 162 7.40 -3.93 -1.21
C ILE A 162 6.89 -2.85 -2.16
N ILE A 163 5.77 -2.23 -1.82
CA ILE A 163 5.14 -1.18 -2.62
C ILE A 163 5.15 0.13 -1.83
N TYR A 164 5.63 1.19 -2.47
CA TYR A 164 5.61 2.55 -1.92
C TYR A 164 4.49 3.36 -2.55
N ILE A 165 3.61 3.91 -1.75
CA ILE A 165 2.64 4.91 -2.21
C ILE A 165 3.31 6.28 -2.08
N ALA A 166 4.06 6.62 -3.12
CA ALA A 166 4.77 7.89 -3.19
C ALA A 166 3.80 9.04 -3.61
N SER A 167 4.10 9.77 -4.65
CA SER A 167 3.25 10.84 -5.19
C SER A 167 3.82 11.32 -6.52
N LYS A 168 3.00 11.90 -7.38
CA LYS A 168 3.49 12.67 -8.52
C LYS A 168 4.42 13.83 -8.07
N ASN A 169 4.25 14.33 -6.84
CA ASN A 169 5.11 15.37 -6.27
C ASN A 169 6.56 14.91 -6.02
N ALA A 170 6.85 13.62 -6.14
CA ALA A 170 8.23 13.12 -6.18
C ALA A 170 8.98 13.54 -7.46
N VAL A 171 8.26 13.87 -8.53
CA VAL A 171 8.84 14.17 -9.85
C VAL A 171 8.38 15.52 -10.41
N VAL A 172 7.24 16.06 -9.95
CA VAL A 172 6.69 17.36 -10.40
C VAL A 172 6.74 18.37 -9.27
N ALA A 173 7.35 19.51 -9.54
CA ALA A 173 7.40 20.60 -8.58
C ALA A 173 6.02 21.21 -8.31
N SER A 174 5.71 21.42 -7.04
CA SER A 174 4.54 22.15 -6.57
C SER A 174 4.96 23.23 -5.58
N ALA A 175 4.54 24.46 -5.79
CA ALA A 175 4.81 25.54 -4.84
C ALA A 175 4.14 25.24 -3.47
N LYS A 176 4.69 25.81 -2.42
CA LYS A 176 4.20 25.68 -1.03
C LYS A 176 4.12 24.22 -0.54
N ASN A 177 5.08 23.37 -0.93
CA ASN A 177 5.04 21.93 -0.63
C ASN A 177 6.43 21.31 -0.48
N VAL A 178 7.43 22.10 -0.04
CA VAL A 178 8.83 21.68 -0.07
C VAL A 178 9.10 20.44 0.78
N ALA A 179 8.60 20.38 2.02
CA ALA A 179 8.85 19.25 2.92
C ALA A 179 8.20 17.95 2.42
N TYR A 180 6.93 18.03 2.01
CA TYR A 180 6.21 16.90 1.45
C TYR A 180 6.86 16.37 0.17
N ALA A 181 7.14 17.25 -0.77
CA ALA A 181 7.72 16.87 -2.07
C ALA A 181 9.11 16.23 -1.89
N ALA A 182 9.94 16.77 -0.98
CA ALA A 182 11.23 16.19 -0.64
C ALA A 182 11.11 14.80 -0.03
N ALA A 183 10.21 14.61 0.96
CA ALA A 183 9.96 13.31 1.57
C ALA A 183 9.42 12.28 0.55
N LYS A 184 8.57 12.70 -0.38
CA LYS A 184 8.06 11.82 -1.46
C LYS A 184 9.13 11.50 -2.51
N ALA A 185 10.05 12.42 -2.79
CA ALA A 185 11.21 12.17 -3.64
C ALA A 185 12.20 11.19 -2.99
N ASP A 186 12.38 11.27 -1.67
CA ASP A 186 13.14 10.29 -0.89
C ASP A 186 12.53 8.89 -1.03
N GLN A 187 11.22 8.73 -0.76
CA GLN A 187 10.51 7.46 -0.96
C GLN A 187 10.70 6.92 -2.39
N ALA A 188 10.59 7.81 -3.39
CA ALA A 188 10.79 7.41 -4.77
C ALA A 188 12.24 6.95 -5.04
N HIS A 189 13.24 7.49 -4.36
CA HIS A 189 14.61 7.02 -4.52
C HIS A 189 14.86 5.72 -3.76
N GLN A 190 14.28 5.54 -2.57
CA GLN A 190 14.35 4.29 -1.80
C GLN A 190 13.90 3.09 -2.66
N VAL A 191 12.81 3.21 -3.42
CA VAL A 191 12.34 2.13 -4.32
C VAL A 191 13.44 1.62 -5.24
N ARG A 192 14.22 2.50 -5.86
CA ARG A 192 15.29 2.12 -6.80
C ARG A 192 16.45 1.45 -6.09
N VAL A 193 16.87 2.01 -4.95
CA VAL A 193 17.99 1.48 -4.16
C VAL A 193 17.62 0.11 -3.60
N LEU A 194 16.45 -0.02 -2.98
CA LEU A 194 15.99 -1.28 -2.41
C LEU A 194 15.74 -2.34 -3.49
N ALA A 195 15.24 -1.97 -4.67
CA ALA A 195 15.10 -2.91 -5.78
C ALA A 195 16.45 -3.50 -6.23
N ALA A 196 17.51 -2.68 -6.24
CA ALA A 196 18.86 -3.12 -6.57
C ALA A 196 19.45 -4.01 -5.48
N GLU A 197 19.19 -3.71 -4.21
CA GLU A 197 19.73 -4.42 -3.06
C GLU A 197 19.00 -5.74 -2.77
N LEU A 198 17.66 -5.76 -2.90
CA LEU A 198 16.84 -6.88 -2.47
C LEU A 198 16.50 -7.89 -3.57
N GLY A 199 16.86 -7.57 -4.82
CA GLY A 199 16.60 -8.45 -5.96
C GLY A 199 17.23 -9.83 -5.84
N GLU A 200 18.39 -9.95 -5.21
CA GLU A 200 19.08 -11.23 -4.95
C GLU A 200 18.27 -12.16 -4.03
N PHE A 201 17.40 -11.61 -3.17
CA PHE A 201 16.51 -12.36 -2.28
C PHE A 201 15.13 -12.64 -2.92
N GLY A 202 14.94 -12.31 -4.20
CA GLY A 202 13.65 -12.45 -4.87
C GLY A 202 12.58 -11.44 -4.38
N ILE A 203 12.99 -10.38 -3.68
CA ILE A 203 12.09 -9.32 -3.20
C ILE A 203 12.05 -8.22 -4.24
N ARG A 204 10.85 -7.90 -4.72
CA ARG A 204 10.61 -6.82 -5.69
C ARG A 204 10.18 -5.56 -4.96
N VAL A 205 10.68 -4.41 -5.38
CA VAL A 205 10.33 -3.12 -4.79
C VAL A 205 9.85 -2.18 -5.89
N ASN A 206 8.60 -1.72 -5.81
CA ASN A 206 8.00 -0.83 -6.79
C ASN A 206 7.24 0.30 -6.11
N GLY A 207 6.81 1.28 -6.89
CA GLY A 207 6.07 2.43 -6.37
C GLY A 207 4.85 2.81 -7.21
N ILE A 208 3.94 3.52 -6.58
CA ILE A 208 2.80 4.18 -7.22
C ILE A 208 2.96 5.68 -7.05
N HIS A 209 2.66 6.43 -8.09
CA HIS A 209 2.62 7.91 -8.08
C HIS A 209 1.18 8.40 -8.27
N PRO A 210 0.35 8.47 -7.20
CA PRO A 210 -0.98 9.06 -7.29
C PRO A 210 -0.93 10.58 -7.43
N ASP A 211 -1.98 11.17 -7.99
CA ASP A 211 -2.29 12.61 -7.87
C ASP A 211 -3.78 12.83 -7.61
N GLY A 212 -4.07 13.81 -6.76
CA GLY A 212 -5.42 14.34 -6.58
C GLY A 212 -6.45 13.34 -6.03
N VAL A 213 -6.03 12.38 -5.21
CA VAL A 213 -6.96 11.42 -4.56
C VAL A 213 -7.64 12.12 -3.38
N VAL A 214 -8.73 12.83 -3.66
CA VAL A 214 -9.45 13.67 -2.68
C VAL A 214 -10.44 12.86 -1.88
N GLN A 215 -11.23 12.02 -2.55
CA GLN A 215 -12.31 11.28 -1.91
C GLN A 215 -11.77 10.24 -0.91
N GLY A 216 -12.31 10.23 0.30
CA GLY A 216 -11.96 9.27 1.34
C GLY A 216 -10.54 9.43 1.94
N SER A 217 -9.80 10.45 1.51
CA SER A 217 -8.43 10.69 1.97
C SER A 217 -8.39 11.39 3.33
N GLY A 218 -7.70 10.82 4.30
CA GLY A 218 -7.42 11.48 5.58
C GLY A 218 -6.62 12.77 5.43
N ILE A 219 -5.75 12.87 4.42
CA ILE A 219 -4.98 14.09 4.12
C ILE A 219 -5.91 15.24 3.72
N PHE A 220 -6.90 14.97 2.88
CA PHE A 220 -7.85 15.98 2.43
C PHE A 220 -9.02 16.20 3.41
N ALA A 221 -9.22 15.38 4.42
CA ALA A 221 -10.36 15.48 5.33
C ALA A 221 -10.23 16.63 6.37
N ASN A 222 -9.06 17.21 6.52
CA ASN A 222 -8.71 18.22 7.52
C ASN A 222 -8.47 19.62 6.90
N GLU A 223 -7.98 20.56 7.71
CA GLU A 223 -7.65 21.95 7.34
C GLU A 223 -6.80 22.04 6.04
N TRP A 224 -5.93 21.06 5.79
CA TRP A 224 -5.12 21.04 4.57
C TRP A 224 -5.97 21.02 3.30
N GLY A 225 -7.07 20.31 3.31
CA GLY A 225 -7.99 20.31 2.18
C GLY A 225 -8.73 21.64 2.00
N ASP A 226 -9.05 22.33 3.11
CA ASP A 226 -9.66 23.66 3.07
C ASP A 226 -8.66 24.68 2.55
N ASP A 227 -7.42 24.64 3.01
CA ASP A 227 -6.33 25.47 2.50
C ASP A 227 -6.09 25.27 1.00
N ARG A 228 -6.19 24.02 0.51
CA ARG A 228 -6.05 23.72 -0.91
C ARG A 228 -7.21 24.25 -1.73
N ALA A 229 -8.44 24.09 -1.26
CA ALA A 229 -9.62 24.63 -1.92
C ALA A 229 -9.53 26.16 -2.01
N ALA A 230 -9.19 26.82 -0.90
CA ALA A 230 -8.98 28.26 -0.84
C ALA A 230 -7.82 28.72 -1.75
N HIS A 231 -6.69 27.99 -1.78
CA HIS A 231 -5.56 28.31 -2.65
C HIS A 231 -5.91 28.26 -4.12
N TYR A 232 -6.78 27.34 -4.51
CA TYR A 232 -7.23 27.19 -5.91
C TYR A 232 -8.48 28.01 -6.23
N GLY A 233 -9.10 28.64 -5.24
CA GLY A 233 -10.31 29.45 -5.42
C GLY A 233 -11.53 28.61 -5.79
N VAL A 234 -11.62 27.40 -5.25
CA VAL A 234 -12.75 26.47 -5.49
C VAL A 234 -13.41 26.09 -4.18
N GLU A 235 -14.67 25.72 -4.23
CA GLU A 235 -15.38 25.14 -3.09
C GLU A 235 -14.77 23.78 -2.72
N ARG A 236 -14.83 23.42 -1.44
CA ARG A 236 -14.25 22.21 -0.89
C ARG A 236 -14.71 20.92 -1.60
N ASP A 237 -16.01 20.83 -1.87
CA ASP A 237 -16.64 19.69 -2.56
C ASP A 237 -16.29 19.61 -4.06
N LYS A 238 -15.77 20.70 -4.64
CA LYS A 238 -15.31 20.78 -6.02
C LYS A 238 -13.82 20.49 -6.20
N LEU A 239 -13.10 20.20 -5.13
CA LEU A 239 -11.66 19.99 -5.19
C LEU A 239 -11.27 18.79 -6.06
N GLY A 240 -12.05 17.69 -6.01
CA GLY A 240 -11.84 16.51 -6.87
C GLY A 240 -12.01 16.87 -8.35
N GLU A 241 -13.10 17.57 -8.72
CA GLU A 241 -13.34 18.05 -10.08
C GLU A 241 -12.21 18.98 -10.57
N TYR A 242 -11.71 19.86 -9.68
CA TYR A 242 -10.58 20.74 -9.99
C TYR A 242 -9.33 19.94 -10.33
N TYR A 243 -8.98 18.93 -9.52
CA TYR A 243 -7.82 18.06 -9.81
C TYR A 243 -8.02 17.30 -11.12
N ALA A 244 -9.19 16.71 -11.36
CA ALA A 244 -9.52 16.06 -12.61
C ALA A 244 -9.35 16.98 -13.82
N GLY A 245 -9.85 18.24 -13.71
CA GLY A 245 -9.74 19.25 -14.77
C GLY A 245 -8.32 19.56 -15.24
N ARG A 246 -7.31 19.28 -14.42
CA ARG A 246 -5.87 19.50 -14.74
C ARG A 246 -5.22 18.34 -15.48
N THR A 247 -5.86 17.17 -15.52
CA THR A 247 -5.32 15.94 -16.11
C THR A 247 -5.74 15.80 -17.58
N LEU A 248 -5.12 14.89 -18.31
CA LEU A 248 -5.47 14.63 -19.71
C LEU A 248 -6.81 13.91 -19.85
N LEU A 249 -7.11 12.93 -18.98
CA LEU A 249 -8.35 12.16 -19.02
C LEU A 249 -9.55 12.91 -18.46
N LYS A 250 -9.34 14.00 -17.70
CA LYS A 250 -10.41 14.76 -17.00
C LYS A 250 -11.22 13.91 -16.03
N LEU A 251 -10.62 12.89 -15.46
CA LEU A 251 -11.25 11.96 -14.52
C LEU A 251 -10.62 12.07 -13.13
N GLU A 252 -11.45 11.98 -12.10
CA GLU A 252 -10.97 11.92 -10.73
C GLU A 252 -10.22 10.61 -10.47
N VAL A 253 -9.17 10.71 -9.68
CA VAL A 253 -8.46 9.53 -9.15
C VAL A 253 -9.05 9.20 -7.79
N LEU A 254 -9.52 7.96 -7.66
CA LEU A 254 -10.11 7.43 -6.44
C LEU A 254 -9.13 6.46 -5.75
N PRO A 255 -9.27 6.21 -4.43
CA PRO A 255 -8.47 5.22 -3.72
C PRO A 255 -8.47 3.84 -4.39
N ALA A 256 -9.62 3.41 -4.92
CA ALA A 256 -9.75 2.13 -5.61
C ALA A 256 -8.82 2.02 -6.84
N HIS A 257 -8.62 3.10 -7.60
CA HIS A 257 -7.71 3.08 -8.76
C HIS A 257 -6.25 2.87 -8.34
N VAL A 258 -5.85 3.40 -7.17
CA VAL A 258 -4.53 3.16 -6.59
C VAL A 258 -4.40 1.70 -6.13
N ALA A 259 -5.45 1.16 -5.50
CA ALA A 259 -5.50 -0.24 -5.08
C ALA A 259 -5.42 -1.19 -6.28
N ASP A 260 -6.08 -0.88 -7.41
CA ASP A 260 -5.98 -1.64 -8.65
C ASP A 260 -4.56 -1.64 -9.21
N ALA A 261 -3.85 -0.51 -9.17
CA ALA A 261 -2.47 -0.43 -9.61
C ALA A 261 -1.51 -1.22 -8.69
N VAL A 262 -1.74 -1.21 -7.38
CA VAL A 262 -1.01 -2.07 -6.44
C VAL A 262 -1.25 -3.54 -6.79
N PHE A 263 -2.51 -3.94 -6.97
CA PHE A 263 -2.84 -5.32 -7.32
C PHE A 263 -2.20 -5.74 -8.65
N ALA A 264 -2.14 -4.88 -9.65
CA ALA A 264 -1.44 -5.18 -10.92
C ALA A 264 0.04 -5.51 -10.70
N LEU A 265 0.72 -4.87 -9.74
CA LEU A 265 2.12 -5.16 -9.40
C LEU A 265 2.30 -6.48 -8.66
N VAL A 266 1.38 -6.85 -7.76
CA VAL A 266 1.55 -7.98 -6.83
C VAL A 266 0.70 -9.20 -7.18
N GLY A 267 -0.29 -9.07 -8.06
CA GLY A 267 -1.27 -10.11 -8.42
C GLY A 267 -0.76 -11.21 -9.35
N GLY A 268 0.51 -11.15 -9.78
CA GLY A 268 1.14 -12.20 -10.60
C GLY A 268 1.31 -11.84 -12.09
N GLU A 269 0.76 -10.72 -12.54
CA GLU A 269 0.89 -10.30 -13.96
C GLU A 269 2.26 -9.67 -14.25
N LEU A 270 2.80 -8.86 -13.32
CA LEU A 270 4.04 -8.11 -13.51
C LEU A 270 5.22 -8.71 -12.74
N THR A 271 5.42 -10.04 -12.84
CA THR A 271 6.42 -10.78 -12.05
C THR A 271 7.88 -10.43 -12.36
N ARG A 272 8.16 -9.69 -13.42
CA ARG A 272 9.51 -9.26 -13.83
C ARG A 272 9.74 -7.76 -13.68
N THR A 273 8.90 -7.08 -12.88
CA THR A 273 8.96 -5.65 -12.66
C THR A 273 9.47 -5.36 -11.26
N THR A 274 10.57 -4.61 -11.16
CA THR A 274 11.13 -4.06 -9.91
C THR A 274 11.83 -2.73 -10.19
N GLY A 275 11.91 -1.83 -9.21
CA GLY A 275 12.50 -0.50 -9.35
C GLY A 275 11.67 0.48 -10.19
N SER A 276 10.40 0.15 -10.45
CA SER A 276 9.52 0.89 -11.37
C SER A 276 8.42 1.64 -10.62
N TYR A 277 7.81 2.60 -11.33
CA TYR A 277 6.67 3.39 -10.84
C TYR A 277 5.50 3.30 -11.80
N ILE A 278 4.30 3.16 -11.26
CA ILE A 278 3.04 3.30 -12.00
C ILE A 278 2.40 4.64 -11.62
N PRO A 279 2.27 5.60 -12.56
CA PRO A 279 1.47 6.80 -12.32
C PRO A 279 -0.01 6.45 -12.29
N VAL A 280 -0.72 6.95 -11.26
CA VAL A 280 -2.18 6.86 -11.12
C VAL A 280 -2.69 8.28 -10.91
N ASP A 281 -2.71 9.06 -12.00
CA ASP A 281 -2.88 10.52 -11.97
C ASP A 281 -3.78 11.05 -13.09
N SER A 282 -4.49 10.17 -13.80
CA SER A 282 -5.33 10.52 -14.97
C SER A 282 -4.58 11.32 -16.05
N GLY A 283 -3.25 11.18 -16.09
CA GLY A 283 -2.40 11.85 -17.09
C GLY A 283 -2.01 13.27 -16.69
N VAL A 284 -1.14 13.41 -15.71
CA VAL A 284 -0.47 14.67 -15.38
C VAL A 284 0.75 14.81 -16.31
N ALA A 285 0.60 15.54 -17.43
CA ALA A 285 1.62 15.61 -18.47
C ALA A 285 3.03 16.04 -17.97
N PRO A 286 3.21 16.98 -17.02
CA PRO A 286 4.51 17.28 -16.45
C PRO A 286 5.18 16.13 -15.70
N ALA A 287 4.41 15.10 -15.30
CA ALA A 287 4.91 13.93 -14.58
C ALA A 287 5.36 12.78 -15.51
N PHE A 288 5.22 12.94 -16.82
CA PHE A 288 5.64 11.91 -17.76
C PHE A 288 7.15 11.66 -17.65
N PRO A 289 7.60 10.40 -17.70
CA PRO A 289 9.02 10.08 -17.71
C PRO A 289 9.72 10.80 -18.86
N ARG A 290 10.90 11.36 -18.58
CA ARG A 290 11.78 11.99 -19.58
C ARG A 290 13.03 11.15 -19.76
#